data_bf70c04db922306b7f495f5a7b9bb267
#
_entry.id   bf70c04db922306b7f495f5a7b9bb267
#
_cell.length_a   1.000
_cell.length_b   1.000
_cell.length_c   1.000
_cell.angle_alpha   90.00
_cell.angle_beta   90.00
_cell.angle_gamma   90.00
#
_symmetry.space_group_name_H-M   'P 1'
#
loop_
_entity.id
_entity.type
_entity.pdbx_description
1 polymer ?
#
loop_
_entity_poly.entity_id
_entity_poly.type
_entity_poly.pdbx_seq_one_letter_code
_entity_poly.pdbx_strand_id
1 'polypeptide(L)'
;HDIFKYVCDDIRPSERSIQRYRREYGNYFEVLLQMTLKKAFDEGFTEFNHVAIDGTIKKAYNSNNNTITKKETQILVDYYEGRPIDPESLEKLHKPAQRLLEKKDMDDEDKLELLYGIETQFTFTGQDRIPVNDIEARFMKGKKGNYMVAYNIQSAVDYDTKLICAINVTQNPTDHYELPNIAERAIRNINTKPKYISADTIYLNQISLSYLADKKIDGLIPNRKQSKEKIGKLNPNPYHKDHFEYDYELDAFKCPEGNYLHFFAKYIEPHKDPEKPDKIKRLYNNYEACKHCPARNKCCSSPQTHKTITEYGSEMQKAMNQKMEKQEYKDEYAKRSSVEGPFGIFKEQFQIEKEVVIGMVKTEERINLDALAYNLIRLYNIKQEIENTTEDLEDFCES
;
A
#
# COMPACT_ATOMS: atom_id res chain seq x y z
N HIS A 1 -19.67 -2.66 25.02
CA HIS A 1 -20.22 -1.65 24.12
C HIS A 1 -21.70 -1.94 23.92
N ASP A 2 -22.57 -0.97 24.12
CA ASP A 2 -24.02 -1.13 24.10
C ASP A 2 -24.56 -1.56 22.73
N ILE A 3 -23.89 -1.13 21.64
CA ILE A 3 -24.17 -1.60 20.28
C ILE A 3 -24.07 -3.14 20.18
N PHE A 4 -23.03 -3.76 20.75
CA PHE A 4 -22.88 -5.21 20.72
C PHE A 4 -23.94 -5.92 21.55
N LYS A 5 -24.37 -5.33 22.67
CA LYS A 5 -25.49 -5.85 23.46
C LYS A 5 -26.80 -5.82 22.67
N TYR A 6 -27.06 -4.70 22.00
CA TYR A 6 -28.26 -4.52 21.17
C TYR A 6 -28.29 -5.51 19.98
N VAL A 7 -27.16 -5.64 19.25
CA VAL A 7 -27.07 -6.54 18.07
C VAL A 7 -27.10 -8.02 18.47
N CYS A 8 -26.59 -8.35 19.65
CA CYS A 8 -26.51 -9.75 20.12
C CYS A 8 -27.64 -10.10 21.10
N ASP A 9 -28.63 -9.22 21.32
CA ASP A 9 -29.72 -9.44 22.25
C ASP A 9 -29.22 -9.91 23.63
N ASP A 10 -28.19 -9.23 24.17
CA ASP A 10 -27.42 -9.57 25.37
C ASP A 10 -26.72 -10.95 25.38
N ILE A 11 -26.79 -11.70 24.31
CA ILE A 11 -26.11 -12.99 24.16
C ILE A 11 -24.59 -12.71 23.98
N ARG A 12 -23.75 -13.34 24.79
CA ARG A 12 -22.31 -13.31 24.63
C ARG A 12 -21.83 -14.60 23.94
N PRO A 13 -21.52 -14.56 22.64
CA PRO A 13 -21.01 -15.75 21.97
C PRO A 13 -19.67 -16.18 22.57
N SER A 14 -19.45 -17.50 22.68
CA SER A 14 -18.18 -18.02 23.15
C SER A 14 -17.07 -17.75 22.11
N GLU A 15 -15.81 -17.71 22.55
CA GLU A 15 -14.67 -17.59 21.63
C GLU A 15 -14.69 -18.67 20.55
N ARG A 16 -15.02 -19.93 20.90
CA ARG A 16 -15.17 -21.04 19.93
C ARG A 16 -16.26 -20.77 18.91
N SER A 17 -17.40 -20.18 19.31
CA SER A 17 -18.47 -19.82 18.39
C SER A 17 -18.03 -18.77 17.39
N ILE A 18 -17.30 -17.74 17.86
CA ILE A 18 -16.72 -16.70 16.99
C ILE A 18 -15.70 -17.29 16.03
N GLN A 19 -14.79 -18.14 16.51
CA GLN A 19 -13.78 -18.79 15.66
C GLN A 19 -14.43 -19.72 14.61
N ARG A 20 -15.46 -20.50 15.00
CA ARG A 20 -16.22 -21.35 14.06
C ARG A 20 -16.89 -20.50 13.02
N TYR A 21 -17.61 -19.44 13.39
CA TYR A 21 -18.27 -18.53 12.47
C TYR A 21 -17.30 -17.92 11.45
N ARG A 22 -16.16 -17.43 11.92
CA ARG A 22 -15.12 -16.88 11.04
C ARG A 22 -14.60 -17.90 10.04
N ARG A 23 -14.42 -19.15 10.45
CA ARG A 23 -13.94 -20.23 9.56
C ARG A 23 -14.99 -20.65 8.54
N GLU A 24 -16.28 -20.69 8.93
CA GLU A 24 -17.36 -21.12 8.07
C GLU A 24 -17.84 -20.02 7.10
N TYR A 25 -17.76 -18.75 7.50
CA TYR A 25 -18.33 -17.60 6.78
C TYR A 25 -17.30 -16.54 6.38
N GLY A 26 -16.01 -16.83 6.45
CA GLY A 26 -14.94 -15.87 6.11
C GLY A 26 -15.08 -15.27 4.72
N ASN A 27 -15.43 -16.10 3.75
CA ASN A 27 -15.65 -15.71 2.35
C ASN A 27 -16.84 -14.75 2.13
N TYR A 28 -17.74 -14.61 3.09
CA TYR A 28 -18.90 -13.71 3.00
C TYR A 28 -18.63 -12.31 3.57
N PHE A 29 -17.52 -12.09 4.27
CA PHE A 29 -17.29 -10.80 4.93
C PHE A 29 -17.15 -9.64 3.94
N GLU A 30 -16.58 -9.87 2.76
CA GLU A 30 -16.57 -8.85 1.70
C GLU A 30 -17.98 -8.54 1.18
N VAL A 31 -18.84 -9.54 1.05
CA VAL A 31 -20.24 -9.33 0.64
C VAL A 31 -21.01 -8.51 1.69
N LEU A 32 -20.80 -8.81 2.96
CA LEU A 32 -21.40 -8.02 4.06
C LEU A 32 -20.83 -6.58 4.09
N LEU A 33 -19.54 -6.40 3.79
CA LEU A 33 -18.95 -5.08 3.61
C LEU A 33 -19.66 -4.31 2.49
N GLN A 34 -19.88 -4.93 1.33
CA GLN A 34 -20.64 -4.32 0.21
C GLN A 34 -22.04 -3.91 0.63
N MET A 35 -22.72 -4.70 1.47
CA MET A 35 -24.05 -4.34 1.99
C MET A 35 -24.01 -3.05 2.85
N THR A 36 -22.95 -2.82 3.64
CA THR A 36 -22.80 -1.56 4.38
C THR A 36 -22.61 -0.37 3.46
N LEU A 37 -21.88 -0.54 2.37
CA LEU A 37 -21.66 0.51 1.36
C LEU A 37 -22.94 0.82 0.60
N LYS A 38 -23.65 -0.23 0.19
CA LYS A 38 -24.98 -0.08 -0.45
C LYS A 38 -25.95 0.67 0.46
N LYS A 39 -25.99 0.33 1.75
CA LYS A 39 -26.84 1.03 2.73
C LYS A 39 -26.49 2.51 2.84
N ALA A 40 -25.19 2.86 2.90
CA ALA A 40 -24.74 4.25 2.93
C ALA A 40 -25.17 5.04 1.69
N PHE A 41 -25.10 4.41 0.52
CA PHE A 41 -25.55 5.01 -0.74
C PHE A 41 -27.09 5.18 -0.76
N ASP A 42 -27.84 4.14 -0.42
CA ASP A 42 -29.32 4.15 -0.44
C ASP A 42 -29.90 5.18 0.56
N GLU A 43 -29.20 5.41 1.68
CA GLU A 43 -29.58 6.43 2.69
C GLU A 43 -29.04 7.84 2.36
N GLY A 44 -28.32 8.00 1.25
CA GLY A 44 -27.82 9.31 0.77
C GLY A 44 -26.65 9.86 1.60
N PHE A 45 -25.93 9.01 2.36
CA PHE A 45 -24.79 9.45 3.17
C PHE A 45 -23.55 9.75 2.30
N THR A 46 -23.46 9.15 1.11
CA THR A 46 -22.37 9.35 0.16
C THR A 46 -22.78 8.96 -1.24
N GLU A 47 -22.15 9.59 -2.22
CA GLU A 47 -22.17 9.21 -3.63
C GLU A 47 -20.88 8.50 -4.06
N PHE A 48 -19.95 8.26 -3.12
CA PHE A 48 -18.62 7.71 -3.36
C PHE A 48 -17.80 8.50 -4.43
N ASN A 49 -17.96 9.80 -4.45
CA ASN A 49 -17.30 10.64 -5.45
C ASN A 49 -15.78 10.70 -5.32
N HIS A 50 -15.26 10.54 -4.10
CA HIS A 50 -13.82 10.60 -3.84
C HIS A 50 -13.38 9.43 -2.95
N VAL A 51 -12.57 8.55 -3.51
CA VAL A 51 -11.98 7.40 -2.81
C VAL A 51 -10.49 7.62 -2.61
N ALA A 52 -10.02 7.47 -1.38
CA ALA A 52 -8.61 7.55 -1.03
C ALA A 52 -8.02 6.14 -0.89
N ILE A 53 -6.84 5.93 -1.48
CA ILE A 53 -6.10 4.65 -1.42
C ILE A 53 -4.84 4.82 -0.58
N ASP A 54 -4.57 3.85 0.29
CA ASP A 54 -3.34 3.78 1.08
C ASP A 54 -2.97 2.31 1.40
N GLY A 55 -1.67 2.10 1.68
CA GLY A 55 -1.12 0.81 2.04
C GLY A 55 -0.57 0.77 3.47
N THR A 56 -0.60 -0.40 4.08
CA THR A 56 0.02 -0.62 5.38
C THR A 56 0.62 -2.03 5.48
N ILE A 57 1.79 -2.12 6.12
CA ILE A 57 2.45 -3.41 6.35
C ILE A 57 1.94 -4.01 7.66
N LYS A 58 1.45 -5.24 7.58
CA LYS A 58 0.95 -6.04 8.71
C LYS A 58 1.85 -7.24 8.96
N LYS A 59 2.38 -7.38 10.18
CA LYS A 59 3.23 -8.51 10.55
C LYS A 59 2.43 -9.82 10.48
N ALA A 60 2.95 -10.80 9.75
CA ALA A 60 2.38 -12.14 9.64
C ALA A 60 2.59 -12.98 10.91
N TYR A 61 1.86 -14.08 11.03
CA TYR A 61 2.01 -15.04 12.14
C TYR A 61 3.27 -15.91 11.94
N ASN A 62 4.40 -15.24 11.83
CA ASN A 62 5.70 -15.88 11.69
C ASN A 62 6.79 -15.05 12.39
N SER A 63 7.75 -15.71 13.01
CA SER A 63 8.96 -15.05 13.51
C SER A 63 9.89 -14.72 12.33
N ASN A 64 10.55 -13.56 12.36
CA ASN A 64 11.53 -13.19 11.34
C ASN A 64 12.67 -14.22 11.19
N ASN A 65 12.97 -14.96 12.27
CA ASN A 65 14.01 -15.98 12.28
C ASN A 65 13.50 -17.37 11.90
N ASN A 66 12.19 -17.58 11.75
CA ASN A 66 11.60 -18.86 11.36
C ASN A 66 11.44 -18.93 9.84
N THR A 67 12.57 -18.99 9.15
CA THR A 67 12.66 -19.01 7.69
C THR A 67 13.70 -20.02 7.25
N ILE A 68 13.51 -20.53 6.04
CA ILE A 68 14.37 -21.52 5.40
C ILE A 68 14.90 -20.99 4.07
N THR A 69 16.13 -21.34 3.73
CA THR A 69 16.76 -20.96 2.46
C THR A 69 16.47 -21.99 1.37
N LYS A 70 16.65 -21.60 0.10
CA LYS A 70 16.49 -22.53 -1.03
C LYS A 70 17.37 -23.77 -0.91
N LYS A 71 18.64 -23.60 -0.45
CA LYS A 71 19.58 -24.71 -0.25
C LYS A 71 19.10 -25.69 0.83
N GLU A 72 18.63 -25.16 1.96
CA GLU A 72 18.12 -26.00 3.05
C GLU A 72 16.84 -26.74 2.65
N THR A 73 15.96 -26.06 1.89
CA THR A 73 14.75 -26.69 1.34
C THR A 73 15.11 -27.87 0.46
N GLN A 74 16.07 -27.71 -0.46
CA GLN A 74 16.52 -28.79 -1.33
C GLN A 74 17.10 -29.98 -0.55
N ILE A 75 17.93 -29.74 0.48
CA ILE A 75 18.49 -30.79 1.34
C ILE A 75 17.35 -31.56 2.01
N LEU A 76 16.32 -30.88 2.53
CA LEU A 76 15.20 -31.56 3.19
C LEU A 76 14.30 -32.29 2.19
N VAL A 77 14.06 -31.77 0.99
CA VAL A 77 13.34 -32.47 -0.08
C VAL A 77 14.09 -33.75 -0.44
N ASP A 78 15.40 -33.67 -0.70
CA ASP A 78 16.22 -34.85 -1.04
C ASP A 78 16.18 -35.90 0.09
N TYR A 79 16.20 -35.46 1.35
CA TYR A 79 16.09 -36.34 2.52
C TYR A 79 14.75 -37.10 2.52
N TYR A 80 13.62 -36.42 2.41
CA TYR A 80 12.29 -37.03 2.47
C TYR A 80 11.94 -37.86 1.23
N GLU A 81 12.55 -37.56 0.08
CA GLU A 81 12.42 -38.36 -1.15
C GLU A 81 13.37 -39.57 -1.16
N GLY A 82 14.21 -39.75 -0.15
CA GLY A 82 15.18 -40.88 -0.06
C GLY A 82 16.35 -40.74 -1.05
N ARG A 83 16.65 -39.54 -1.54
CA ARG A 83 17.83 -39.29 -2.38
C ARG A 83 19.12 -39.30 -1.56
N PRO A 84 20.27 -39.64 -2.17
CA PRO A 84 21.55 -39.58 -1.49
C PRO A 84 21.87 -38.16 -1.04
N ILE A 85 22.13 -37.95 0.24
CA ILE A 85 22.56 -36.68 0.81
C ILE A 85 23.84 -36.88 1.65
N ASP A 86 24.66 -35.83 1.72
CA ASP A 86 25.80 -35.79 2.61
C ASP A 86 25.31 -35.63 4.06
N PRO A 87 25.61 -36.53 4.98
CA PRO A 87 25.19 -36.45 6.39
C PRO A 87 25.57 -35.12 7.08
N GLU A 88 26.74 -34.57 6.75
CA GLU A 88 27.16 -33.25 7.28
C GLU A 88 26.22 -32.11 6.88
N SER A 89 25.54 -32.25 5.75
CA SER A 89 24.58 -31.22 5.27
C SER A 89 23.36 -31.11 6.19
N LEU A 90 22.91 -32.21 6.80
CA LEU A 90 21.83 -32.19 7.81
C LEU A 90 22.28 -31.54 9.12
N GLU A 91 23.51 -31.80 9.55
CA GLU A 91 24.06 -31.21 10.77
C GLU A 91 24.26 -29.70 10.64
N LYS A 92 24.51 -29.22 9.43
CA LYS A 92 24.72 -27.76 9.10
C LYS A 92 23.45 -26.99 8.87
N LEU A 93 22.25 -27.57 8.92
CA LEU A 93 20.99 -26.89 8.80
C LEU A 93 20.81 -25.83 9.91
N HIS A 94 20.22 -24.69 9.57
CA HIS A 94 19.84 -23.71 10.58
C HIS A 94 18.65 -24.21 11.42
N LYS A 95 18.50 -23.65 12.61
CA LYS A 95 17.45 -24.04 13.57
C LYS A 95 16.04 -24.21 12.99
N PRO A 96 15.52 -23.33 12.10
CA PRO A 96 14.19 -23.56 11.52
C PRO A 96 14.08 -24.81 10.68
N ALA A 97 15.10 -25.11 9.86
CA ALA A 97 15.15 -26.33 9.05
C ALA A 97 15.33 -27.60 9.92
N GLN A 98 16.16 -27.52 10.96
CA GLN A 98 16.31 -28.61 11.95
C GLN A 98 14.98 -28.88 12.68
N ARG A 99 14.25 -27.82 13.11
CA ARG A 99 12.95 -27.98 13.76
C ARG A 99 11.92 -28.62 12.85
N LEU A 100 11.96 -28.34 11.55
CA LEU A 100 11.05 -28.94 10.56
C LEU A 100 11.40 -30.44 10.43
N LEU A 101 12.69 -30.79 10.37
CA LEU A 101 13.17 -32.18 10.36
C LEU A 101 12.70 -32.96 11.59
N GLU A 102 12.85 -32.38 12.79
CA GLU A 102 12.53 -32.97 14.08
C GLU A 102 11.05 -32.94 14.47
N LYS A 103 10.21 -32.30 13.68
CA LYS A 103 8.80 -32.05 13.96
C LYS A 103 8.01 -33.36 13.95
N LYS A 104 7.51 -33.79 15.13
CA LYS A 104 6.85 -35.09 15.35
C LYS A 104 5.34 -35.07 15.13
N ASP A 105 4.73 -33.88 15.17
CA ASP A 105 3.30 -33.66 14.96
C ASP A 105 2.92 -33.48 13.49
N MET A 106 3.85 -33.76 12.59
CA MET A 106 3.72 -33.65 11.14
C MET A 106 4.40 -34.90 10.53
N ASP A 107 3.70 -35.66 9.71
CA ASP A 107 4.28 -36.80 9.03
C ASP A 107 5.21 -36.39 7.89
N ASP A 108 5.88 -37.33 7.27
CA ASP A 108 6.90 -37.06 6.26
C ASP A 108 6.26 -36.59 4.94
N GLU A 109 5.02 -37.02 4.63
CA GLU A 109 4.28 -36.62 3.46
C GLU A 109 3.83 -35.14 3.57
N ASP A 110 3.27 -34.75 4.72
CA ASP A 110 2.91 -33.37 5.03
C ASP A 110 4.12 -32.43 5.00
N LYS A 111 5.29 -32.87 5.51
CA LYS A 111 6.53 -32.09 5.46
C LYS A 111 7.02 -31.90 4.03
N LEU A 112 6.93 -32.93 3.20
CA LEU A 112 7.31 -32.88 1.81
C LEU A 112 6.39 -31.94 1.02
N GLU A 113 5.06 -31.99 1.27
CA GLU A 113 4.10 -31.07 0.68
C GLU A 113 4.42 -29.60 1.06
N LEU A 114 4.71 -29.33 2.33
CA LEU A 114 5.14 -28.02 2.79
C LEU A 114 6.42 -27.55 2.07
N LEU A 115 7.42 -28.44 1.92
CA LEU A 115 8.67 -28.13 1.24
C LEU A 115 8.48 -27.82 -0.24
N TYR A 116 7.62 -28.53 -0.95
CA TYR A 116 7.24 -28.22 -2.32
C TYR A 116 6.49 -26.87 -2.44
N GLY A 117 5.63 -26.58 -1.46
CA GLY A 117 5.02 -25.26 -1.33
C GLY A 117 6.07 -24.16 -1.20
N ILE A 118 7.09 -24.37 -0.37
CA ILE A 118 8.21 -23.44 -0.19
C ILE A 118 9.04 -23.30 -1.48
N GLU A 119 9.34 -24.38 -2.20
CA GLU A 119 10.05 -24.32 -3.49
C GLU A 119 9.28 -23.51 -4.53
N THR A 120 7.98 -23.72 -4.57
CA THR A 120 7.08 -22.93 -5.42
C THR A 120 7.20 -21.44 -5.11
N GLN A 121 7.22 -21.07 -3.82
CA GLN A 121 7.38 -19.68 -3.40
C GLN A 121 8.74 -19.09 -3.77
N PHE A 122 9.82 -19.84 -3.72
CA PHE A 122 11.13 -19.39 -4.23
C PHE A 122 11.09 -19.04 -5.72
N THR A 123 10.39 -19.87 -6.51
CA THR A 123 10.28 -19.68 -7.95
C THR A 123 9.52 -18.42 -8.30
N PHE A 124 8.39 -18.18 -7.64
CA PHE A 124 7.54 -17.02 -7.93
C PHE A 124 8.03 -15.70 -7.35
N THR A 125 8.79 -15.72 -6.25
CA THR A 125 9.09 -14.49 -5.51
C THR A 125 10.51 -13.99 -5.67
N GLY A 126 11.44 -14.86 -6.06
CA GLY A 126 12.87 -14.55 -6.11
C GLY A 126 13.47 -14.16 -4.75
N GLN A 127 12.80 -14.48 -3.64
CA GLN A 127 13.34 -14.24 -2.30
C GLN A 127 14.40 -15.27 -1.93
N ASP A 128 15.37 -14.88 -1.10
CA ASP A 128 16.44 -15.79 -0.62
C ASP A 128 15.99 -16.69 0.52
N ARG A 129 14.90 -16.35 1.20
CA ARG A 129 14.34 -17.06 2.34
C ARG A 129 12.83 -17.03 2.34
N ILE A 130 12.20 -18.15 2.68
CA ILE A 130 10.74 -18.29 2.81
C ILE A 130 10.38 -18.58 4.27
N PRO A 131 9.33 -17.94 4.83
CA PRO A 131 8.81 -18.25 6.17
C PRO A 131 8.24 -19.67 6.24
N VAL A 132 8.54 -20.41 7.31
CA VAL A 132 8.11 -21.83 7.44
C VAL A 132 6.66 -21.95 7.91
N ASN A 133 6.19 -21.08 8.83
CA ASN A 133 4.81 -21.16 9.33
C ASN A 133 3.81 -20.51 8.39
N ASP A 134 4.23 -19.52 7.62
CA ASP A 134 3.36 -18.77 6.71
C ASP A 134 4.12 -18.53 5.40
N ILE A 135 4.08 -19.53 4.53
CA ILE A 135 4.87 -19.54 3.29
C ILE A 135 4.45 -18.46 2.28
N GLU A 136 3.26 -17.89 2.45
CA GLU A 136 2.76 -16.80 1.60
C GLU A 136 3.19 -15.41 2.09
N ALA A 137 3.60 -15.28 3.36
CA ALA A 137 4.13 -14.02 3.87
C ALA A 137 5.53 -13.70 3.32
N ARG A 138 5.92 -12.42 3.31
CA ARG A 138 7.17 -11.95 2.71
C ARG A 138 7.96 -11.05 3.65
N PHE A 139 9.28 -10.98 3.43
CA PHE A 139 10.10 -9.97 4.07
C PHE A 139 9.77 -8.60 3.50
N MET A 140 9.25 -7.72 4.33
CA MET A 140 8.86 -6.36 3.99
C MET A 140 9.51 -5.36 4.92
N LYS A 141 9.80 -4.18 4.41
CA LYS A 141 10.36 -3.08 5.20
C LYS A 141 9.23 -2.32 5.89
N GLY A 142 9.20 -2.37 7.22
CA GLY A 142 8.24 -1.60 8.02
C GLY A 142 8.53 -0.10 8.03
N LYS A 143 7.58 0.69 8.50
CA LYS A 143 7.68 2.17 8.58
C LYS A 143 8.90 2.67 9.38
N LYS A 144 9.34 1.92 10.39
CA LYS A 144 10.53 2.23 11.21
C LYS A 144 11.85 1.76 10.59
N GLY A 145 11.83 1.26 9.35
CA GLY A 145 13.00 0.79 8.62
C GLY A 145 13.46 -0.64 8.95
N ASN A 146 12.85 -1.31 9.91
CA ASN A 146 13.09 -2.72 10.23
C ASN A 146 12.43 -3.64 9.19
N TYR A 147 13.07 -4.78 8.90
CA TYR A 147 12.47 -5.82 8.08
C TYR A 147 11.68 -6.79 8.95
N MET A 148 10.52 -7.22 8.46
CA MET A 148 9.67 -8.19 9.13
C MET A 148 8.98 -9.09 8.10
N VAL A 149 8.65 -10.31 8.52
CA VAL A 149 7.76 -11.20 7.76
C VAL A 149 6.35 -10.65 7.88
N ALA A 150 5.74 -10.29 6.75
CA ALA A 150 4.52 -9.49 6.73
C ALA A 150 3.71 -9.68 5.45
N TYR A 151 2.51 -9.13 5.45
CA TYR A 151 1.67 -8.85 4.29
C TYR A 151 1.57 -7.35 4.09
N ASN A 152 1.35 -6.94 2.86
CA ASN A 152 0.98 -5.58 2.50
C ASN A 152 -0.53 -5.50 2.34
N ILE A 153 -1.17 -4.65 3.13
CA ILE A 153 -2.61 -4.45 3.13
C ILE A 153 -2.93 -3.15 2.43
N GLN A 154 -3.62 -3.24 1.32
CA GLN A 154 -4.14 -2.09 0.59
C GLN A 154 -5.58 -1.84 1.00
N SER A 155 -5.98 -0.60 1.13
CA SER A 155 -7.35 -0.23 1.41
C SER A 155 -7.78 0.99 0.63
N ALA A 156 -9.07 1.03 0.33
CA ALA A 156 -9.77 2.13 -0.29
C ALA A 156 -10.83 2.65 0.67
N VAL A 157 -10.88 3.95 0.89
CA VAL A 157 -11.75 4.59 1.89
C VAL A 157 -12.51 5.72 1.22
N ASP A 158 -13.83 5.78 1.41
CA ASP A 158 -14.66 6.90 0.99
C ASP A 158 -14.30 8.18 1.75
N TYR A 159 -14.12 9.26 1.01
CA TYR A 159 -13.75 10.53 1.63
C TYR A 159 -14.86 11.11 2.52
N ASP A 160 -16.11 11.04 2.11
CA ASP A 160 -17.21 11.69 2.82
C ASP A 160 -17.56 10.98 4.12
N THR A 161 -17.85 9.70 4.03
CA THR A 161 -18.31 8.89 5.18
C THR A 161 -17.19 8.27 5.99
N LYS A 162 -15.97 8.17 5.44
CA LYS A 162 -14.82 7.39 5.97
C LYS A 162 -15.06 5.88 5.98
N LEU A 163 -16.06 5.40 5.26
CA LEU A 163 -16.32 3.96 5.12
C LEU A 163 -15.20 3.31 4.30
N ILE A 164 -14.83 2.10 4.69
CA ILE A 164 -13.89 1.28 3.95
C ILE A 164 -14.62 0.66 2.77
N CYS A 165 -14.20 1.04 1.56
CA CYS A 165 -14.79 0.55 0.31
C CYS A 165 -14.23 -0.80 -0.11
N ALA A 166 -12.94 -1.04 0.15
CA ALA A 166 -12.28 -2.29 -0.20
C ALA A 166 -11.01 -2.52 0.63
N ILE A 167 -10.69 -3.80 0.79
CA ILE A 167 -9.41 -4.30 1.31
C ILE A 167 -8.81 -5.25 0.27
N ASN A 168 -7.49 -5.23 0.12
CA ASN A 168 -6.74 -6.20 -0.67
C ASN A 168 -5.45 -6.56 0.07
N VAL A 169 -5.22 -7.85 0.27
CA VAL A 169 -3.99 -8.37 0.86
C VAL A 169 -3.05 -8.83 -0.23
N THR A 170 -1.80 -8.36 -0.21
CA THR A 170 -0.82 -8.69 -1.24
C THR A 170 0.52 -9.09 -0.63
N GLN A 171 1.27 -9.88 -1.37
CA GLN A 171 2.64 -10.27 -1.07
C GLN A 171 3.67 -9.25 -1.56
N ASN A 172 3.26 -8.23 -2.32
CA ASN A 172 4.17 -7.22 -2.83
C ASN A 172 4.73 -6.36 -1.70
N PRO A 173 6.05 -6.25 -1.57
CA PRO A 173 6.67 -5.52 -0.46
C PRO A 173 6.55 -4.00 -0.59
N THR A 174 5.98 -3.50 -1.68
CA THR A 174 5.78 -2.07 -1.97
C THR A 174 4.40 -1.83 -2.56
N ASP A 175 3.83 -0.66 -2.31
CA ASP A 175 2.52 -0.24 -2.83
C ASP A 175 2.57 0.19 -4.30
N HIS A 176 3.76 0.21 -4.90
CA HIS A 176 4.05 0.91 -6.15
C HIS A 176 3.10 0.56 -7.31
N TYR A 177 2.65 -0.69 -7.41
CA TYR A 177 1.79 -1.15 -8.50
C TYR A 177 0.40 -1.61 -8.04
N GLU A 178 0.03 -1.35 -6.78
CA GLU A 178 -1.19 -1.90 -6.19
C GLU A 178 -2.46 -1.08 -6.49
N LEU A 179 -2.33 0.17 -6.96
CA LEU A 179 -3.49 1.04 -7.20
C LEU A 179 -4.56 0.42 -8.11
N PRO A 180 -4.24 -0.20 -9.26
CA PRO A 180 -5.25 -0.80 -10.13
C PRO A 180 -6.08 -1.87 -9.42
N ASN A 181 -5.44 -2.75 -8.65
CA ASN A 181 -6.07 -3.87 -7.98
C ASN A 181 -7.07 -3.40 -6.91
N ILE A 182 -6.63 -2.48 -6.04
CA ILE A 182 -7.48 -1.98 -4.96
C ILE A 182 -8.58 -1.04 -5.48
N ALA A 183 -8.30 -0.24 -6.52
CA ALA A 183 -9.29 0.63 -7.15
C ALA A 183 -10.39 -0.17 -7.86
N GLU A 184 -10.04 -1.21 -8.61
CA GLU A 184 -11.02 -2.08 -9.26
C GLU A 184 -11.92 -2.78 -8.24
N ARG A 185 -11.33 -3.25 -7.13
CA ARG A 185 -12.09 -3.87 -6.04
C ARG A 185 -13.02 -2.86 -5.36
N ALA A 186 -12.55 -1.64 -5.12
CA ALA A 186 -13.40 -0.57 -4.58
C ALA A 186 -14.59 -0.26 -5.49
N ILE A 187 -14.35 -0.05 -6.79
CA ILE A 187 -15.40 0.21 -7.80
C ILE A 187 -16.44 -0.91 -7.81
N ARG A 188 -15.99 -2.17 -7.76
CA ARG A 188 -16.89 -3.32 -7.68
C ARG A 188 -17.73 -3.31 -6.41
N ASN A 189 -17.13 -3.01 -5.26
CA ASN A 189 -17.80 -3.06 -3.96
C ASN A 189 -18.80 -1.91 -3.77
N ILE A 190 -18.48 -0.69 -4.25
CA ILE A 190 -19.39 0.45 -4.20
C ILE A 190 -20.41 0.44 -5.34
N ASN A 191 -20.23 -0.42 -6.35
CA ASN A 191 -21.06 -0.53 -7.56
C ASN A 191 -21.23 0.82 -8.30
N THR A 192 -20.27 1.70 -8.22
CA THR A 192 -20.22 2.96 -8.93
C THR A 192 -18.77 3.37 -9.20
N LYS A 193 -18.56 4.32 -10.09
CA LYS A 193 -17.24 4.81 -10.45
C LYS A 193 -16.99 6.15 -9.74
N PRO A 194 -15.99 6.26 -8.86
CA PRO A 194 -15.66 7.52 -8.21
C PRO A 194 -15.17 8.54 -9.24
N LYS A 195 -15.46 9.81 -8.99
CA LYS A 195 -14.92 10.92 -9.77
C LYS A 195 -13.41 11.08 -9.53
N TYR A 196 -13.00 10.98 -8.26
CA TYR A 196 -11.61 11.13 -7.84
C TYR A 196 -11.09 9.87 -7.15
N ILE A 197 -9.84 9.51 -7.46
CA ILE A 197 -9.04 8.59 -6.64
C ILE A 197 -7.78 9.32 -6.21
N SER A 198 -7.57 9.44 -4.90
CA SER A 198 -6.37 10.01 -4.31
C SER A 198 -5.46 8.94 -3.70
N ALA A 199 -4.17 9.08 -3.90
CA ALA A 199 -3.16 8.19 -3.33
C ALA A 199 -1.86 8.96 -3.02
N ASP A 200 -0.95 8.36 -2.28
CA ASP A 200 0.34 9.00 -2.01
C ASP A 200 1.32 8.87 -3.20
N THR A 201 2.49 9.49 -3.07
CA THR A 201 3.51 9.56 -4.13
C THR A 201 4.00 8.19 -4.62
N ILE A 202 3.90 7.13 -3.81
CA ILE A 202 4.40 5.80 -4.20
C ILE A 202 3.57 5.20 -5.35
N TYR A 203 2.31 5.61 -5.47
CA TYR A 203 1.40 5.20 -6.53
C TYR A 203 1.57 6.02 -7.83
N LEU A 204 2.45 7.05 -7.84
CA LEU A 204 2.71 7.86 -9.03
C LEU A 204 3.60 7.10 -10.03
N ASN A 205 3.01 6.21 -10.79
CA ASN A 205 3.68 5.43 -11.83
C ASN A 205 2.80 5.25 -13.07
N GLN A 206 3.39 4.81 -14.17
CA GLN A 206 2.68 4.70 -15.43
C GLN A 206 1.51 3.71 -15.39
N ILE A 207 1.64 2.57 -14.71
CA ILE A 207 0.57 1.56 -14.61
C ILE A 207 -0.65 2.16 -13.91
N SER A 208 -0.45 2.79 -12.76
CA SER A 208 -1.53 3.45 -12.02
C SER A 208 -2.21 4.54 -12.84
N LEU A 209 -1.43 5.38 -13.51
CA LEU A 209 -1.97 6.49 -14.31
C LEU A 209 -2.68 6.00 -15.57
N SER A 210 -2.17 4.97 -16.25
CA SER A 210 -2.86 4.34 -17.38
C SER A 210 -4.21 3.75 -16.96
N TYR A 211 -4.23 3.02 -15.84
CA TYR A 211 -5.48 2.48 -15.30
C TYR A 211 -6.52 3.57 -15.01
N LEU A 212 -6.12 4.66 -14.34
CA LEU A 212 -7.03 5.77 -14.04
C LEU A 212 -7.56 6.44 -15.31
N ALA A 213 -6.69 6.63 -16.32
CA ALA A 213 -7.06 7.20 -17.62
C ALA A 213 -8.05 6.29 -18.36
N ASP A 214 -7.79 4.99 -18.44
CA ASP A 214 -8.66 4.01 -19.10
C ASP A 214 -10.04 3.94 -18.44
N LYS A 215 -10.09 4.02 -17.11
CA LYS A 215 -11.35 4.08 -16.34
C LYS A 215 -12.01 5.46 -16.39
N LYS A 216 -11.34 6.49 -16.93
CA LYS A 216 -11.81 7.90 -16.90
C LYS A 216 -12.08 8.36 -15.46
N ILE A 217 -11.16 8.07 -14.56
CA ILE A 217 -11.17 8.50 -13.17
C ILE A 217 -10.09 9.58 -13.00
N ASP A 218 -10.43 10.63 -12.31
CA ASP A 218 -9.53 11.73 -12.07
C ASP A 218 -8.57 11.44 -10.92
N GLY A 219 -7.33 11.07 -11.23
CA GLY A 219 -6.30 10.76 -10.23
C GLY A 219 -5.80 12.03 -9.51
N LEU A 220 -5.55 11.91 -8.21
CA LEU A 220 -4.94 12.96 -7.37
C LEU A 220 -3.73 12.37 -6.66
N ILE A 221 -2.57 12.38 -7.35
CA ILE A 221 -1.35 11.73 -6.86
C ILE A 221 -0.18 12.73 -6.95
N PRO A 222 0.28 13.29 -5.82
CA PRO A 222 1.36 14.27 -5.82
C PRO A 222 2.71 13.61 -6.11
N ASN A 223 3.63 14.38 -6.66
CA ASN A 223 5.01 13.96 -6.76
C ASN A 223 5.76 14.14 -5.42
N ARG A 224 7.00 13.64 -5.37
CA ARG A 224 7.83 13.69 -4.16
C ARG A 224 8.14 15.12 -3.67
N LYS A 225 8.30 16.09 -4.59
CA LYS A 225 8.54 17.49 -4.23
C LYS A 225 7.30 18.08 -3.57
N GLN A 226 6.14 17.96 -4.20
CA GLN A 226 4.84 18.43 -3.68
C GLN A 226 4.50 17.83 -2.32
N SER A 227 4.77 16.52 -2.12
CA SER A 227 4.61 15.87 -0.81
C SER A 227 5.53 16.43 0.26
N LYS A 228 6.78 16.74 -0.07
CA LYS A 228 7.75 17.36 0.85
C LYS A 228 7.39 18.80 1.19
N GLU A 229 6.92 19.57 0.21
CA GLU A 229 6.44 20.94 0.41
C GLU A 229 5.30 21.00 1.41
N LYS A 230 4.29 20.12 1.24
CA LYS A 230 3.13 20.02 2.15
C LYS A 230 3.53 19.86 3.62
N ILE A 231 4.60 19.11 3.90
CA ILE A 231 5.05 18.80 5.28
C ILE A 231 6.28 19.62 5.72
N GLY A 232 6.68 20.64 4.93
CA GLY A 232 7.82 21.50 5.24
C GLY A 232 9.18 20.78 5.29
N LYS A 233 9.34 19.68 4.53
CA LYS A 233 10.56 18.84 4.53
C LYS A 233 11.38 18.94 3.24
N LEU A 234 11.35 20.09 2.56
CA LEU A 234 12.29 20.34 1.47
C LEU A 234 13.74 20.29 1.96
N ASN A 235 14.64 19.94 1.05
CA ASN A 235 16.06 19.94 1.39
C ASN A 235 16.52 21.35 1.80
N PRO A 236 17.23 21.53 2.91
CA PRO A 236 17.69 22.85 3.37
C PRO A 236 18.73 23.50 2.43
N ASN A 237 19.40 22.74 1.59
CA ASN A 237 20.33 23.29 0.60
C ASN A 237 19.53 23.96 -0.54
N PRO A 238 19.65 25.29 -0.74
CA PRO A 238 18.90 26.02 -1.76
C PRO A 238 19.23 25.55 -3.20
N TYR A 239 20.36 24.89 -3.42
CA TYR A 239 20.75 24.33 -4.72
C TYR A 239 20.42 22.84 -4.86
N HIS A 240 19.67 22.27 -3.92
CA HIS A 240 19.07 20.93 -4.13
C HIS A 240 17.98 21.00 -5.18
N LYS A 241 17.76 19.90 -5.90
CA LYS A 241 16.73 19.82 -6.98
C LYS A 241 15.32 20.20 -6.50
N ASP A 242 15.03 20.08 -5.21
CA ASP A 242 13.74 20.47 -4.63
C ASP A 242 13.42 21.96 -4.82
N HIS A 243 14.43 22.81 -4.99
CA HIS A 243 14.31 24.28 -5.18
C HIS A 243 14.38 24.71 -6.64
N PHE A 244 14.44 23.77 -7.59
CA PHE A 244 14.34 24.06 -8.99
C PHE A 244 12.86 24.00 -9.42
N GLU A 245 12.39 25.01 -10.11
CA GLU A 245 11.02 25.09 -10.63
C GLU A 245 10.98 24.54 -12.05
N TYR A 246 10.00 23.68 -12.34
CA TYR A 246 9.84 23.14 -13.68
C TYR A 246 8.89 24.00 -14.48
N ASP A 247 9.36 24.47 -15.63
CA ASP A 247 8.58 25.22 -16.62
C ASP A 247 8.05 24.24 -17.66
N TYR A 248 6.74 24.04 -17.68
CA TYR A 248 6.09 23.05 -18.57
C TYR A 248 6.02 23.54 -20.02
N GLU A 249 6.06 24.85 -20.27
CA GLU A 249 6.04 25.41 -21.63
C GLU A 249 7.41 25.28 -22.29
N LEU A 250 8.47 25.57 -21.55
CA LEU A 250 9.85 25.52 -22.02
C LEU A 250 10.49 24.12 -21.93
N ASP A 251 9.83 23.16 -21.29
CA ASP A 251 10.43 21.86 -20.91
C ASP A 251 11.82 22.05 -20.28
N ALA A 252 11.89 22.88 -19.24
CA ALA A 252 13.14 23.30 -18.60
C ALA A 252 12.97 23.48 -17.10
N PHE A 253 14.08 23.36 -16.37
CA PHE A 253 14.12 23.69 -14.93
C PHE A 253 14.74 25.06 -14.72
N LYS A 254 14.01 25.98 -14.09
CA LYS A 254 14.55 27.25 -13.61
C LYS A 254 15.31 27.04 -12.31
N CYS A 255 16.59 27.40 -12.28
CA CYS A 255 17.42 27.25 -11.08
C CYS A 255 17.23 28.44 -10.12
N PRO A 256 17.68 28.35 -8.84
CA PRO A 256 17.58 29.45 -7.87
C PRO A 256 18.28 30.76 -8.29
N GLU A 257 19.26 30.68 -9.18
CA GLU A 257 19.96 31.85 -9.77
C GLU A 257 19.25 32.41 -11.02
N GLY A 258 18.03 31.93 -11.34
CA GLY A 258 17.22 32.40 -12.44
C GLY A 258 17.57 31.83 -13.81
N ASN A 259 18.56 30.99 -13.96
CA ASN A 259 18.92 30.37 -15.25
C ASN A 259 18.07 29.13 -15.52
N TYR A 260 17.79 28.85 -16.80
CA TYR A 260 17.07 27.67 -17.24
C TYR A 260 18.04 26.52 -17.60
N LEU A 261 17.76 25.34 -17.06
CA LEU A 261 18.38 24.08 -17.47
C LEU A 261 17.44 23.41 -18.49
N HIS A 262 17.89 23.32 -19.72
CA HIS A 262 17.09 22.78 -20.82
C HIS A 262 17.21 21.27 -20.93
N PHE A 263 16.22 20.65 -21.56
CA PHE A 263 16.28 19.23 -21.90
C PHE A 263 17.53 18.94 -22.72
N PHE A 264 18.29 17.95 -22.30
CA PHE A 264 19.55 17.56 -22.94
C PHE A 264 19.52 16.16 -23.52
N ALA A 265 19.00 15.16 -22.76
CA ALA A 265 18.98 13.78 -23.19
C ALA A 265 17.85 12.97 -22.54
N LYS A 266 17.40 11.93 -23.25
CA LYS A 266 16.43 10.95 -22.77
C LYS A 266 17.06 9.57 -22.87
N TYR A 267 16.96 8.80 -21.79
CA TYR A 267 17.36 7.40 -21.73
C TYR A 267 16.16 6.55 -21.34
N ILE A 268 16.07 5.35 -21.91
CA ILE A 268 15.11 4.32 -21.57
C ILE A 268 15.92 3.18 -20.98
N GLU A 269 15.74 2.90 -19.70
CA GLU A 269 16.36 1.80 -18.98
C GLU A 269 15.35 0.64 -18.89
N PRO A 270 15.58 -0.50 -19.56
CA PRO A 270 14.69 -1.64 -19.50
C PRO A 270 14.45 -2.10 -18.06
N HIS A 271 13.18 -2.39 -17.73
CA HIS A 271 12.88 -2.97 -16.45
C HIS A 271 13.32 -4.44 -16.42
N LYS A 272 13.85 -4.91 -15.27
CA LYS A 272 14.26 -6.31 -15.09
C LYS A 272 13.11 -7.30 -15.26
N ASP A 273 11.91 -6.89 -14.87
CA ASP A 273 10.67 -7.62 -15.03
C ASP A 273 9.99 -7.11 -16.31
N PRO A 274 9.80 -7.96 -17.35
CA PRO A 274 9.25 -7.53 -18.64
C PRO A 274 7.78 -7.11 -18.58
N GLU A 275 7.06 -7.48 -17.50
CA GLU A 275 5.68 -7.04 -17.30
C GLU A 275 5.59 -5.60 -16.74
N LYS A 276 6.71 -5.02 -16.33
CA LYS A 276 6.77 -3.65 -15.78
C LYS A 276 7.31 -2.66 -16.81
N PRO A 277 6.78 -1.43 -16.82
CA PRO A 277 7.23 -0.42 -17.78
C PRO A 277 8.69 -0.04 -17.57
N ASP A 278 9.37 0.23 -18.65
CA ASP A 278 10.74 0.72 -18.68
C ASP A 278 10.85 2.05 -17.92
N LYS A 279 12.01 2.30 -17.33
CA LYS A 279 12.29 3.56 -16.65
C LYS A 279 12.72 4.61 -17.65
N ILE A 280 11.93 5.67 -17.73
CA ILE A 280 12.26 6.85 -18.54
C ILE A 280 13.03 7.83 -17.68
N LYS A 281 14.24 8.20 -18.13
CA LYS A 281 15.14 9.14 -17.48
C LYS A 281 15.41 10.30 -18.41
N ARG A 282 15.11 11.52 -17.98
CA ARG A 282 15.37 12.77 -18.70
C ARG A 282 16.42 13.58 -17.96
N LEU A 283 17.36 14.14 -18.71
CA LEU A 283 18.42 14.98 -18.19
C LEU A 283 18.24 16.41 -18.68
N TYR A 284 18.40 17.35 -17.74
CA TYR A 284 18.34 18.77 -17.98
C TYR A 284 19.59 19.45 -17.46
N ASN A 285 20.24 20.26 -18.29
CA ASN A 285 21.41 21.04 -17.90
C ASN A 285 21.54 22.34 -18.70
N ASN A 286 22.48 23.17 -18.28
CA ASN A 286 22.90 24.36 -19.02
C ASN A 286 24.38 24.59 -18.72
N TYR A 287 25.25 24.03 -19.52
CA TYR A 287 26.70 24.11 -19.33
C TYR A 287 27.20 25.56 -19.35
N GLU A 288 26.77 26.37 -20.34
CA GLU A 288 27.24 27.74 -20.51
C GLU A 288 26.84 28.65 -19.33
N ALA A 289 25.58 28.59 -18.93
CA ALA A 289 25.13 29.36 -17.75
C ALA A 289 25.82 28.91 -16.48
N CYS A 290 26.03 27.63 -16.26
CA CYS A 290 26.70 27.10 -15.09
C CYS A 290 28.19 27.43 -15.04
N LYS A 291 28.87 27.50 -16.18
CA LYS A 291 30.29 27.80 -16.30
C LYS A 291 30.62 29.19 -15.69
N HIS A 292 29.75 30.16 -15.88
CA HIS A 292 29.91 31.55 -15.45
C HIS A 292 29.11 31.90 -14.19
N CYS A 293 28.43 30.91 -13.59
CA CYS A 293 27.56 31.14 -12.43
C CYS A 293 28.36 31.42 -11.14
N PRO A 294 28.10 32.52 -10.42
CA PRO A 294 28.77 32.82 -9.17
C PRO A 294 28.50 31.82 -8.05
N ALA A 295 27.33 31.15 -8.10
CA ALA A 295 26.93 30.14 -7.13
C ALA A 295 27.43 28.72 -7.48
N ARG A 296 28.18 28.53 -8.55
CA ARG A 296 28.64 27.22 -9.04
C ARG A 296 29.24 26.34 -7.94
N ASN A 297 30.14 26.87 -7.15
CA ASN A 297 30.83 26.10 -6.10
C ASN A 297 29.92 25.65 -4.95
N LYS A 298 28.77 26.31 -4.78
CA LYS A 298 27.71 25.94 -3.82
C LYS A 298 26.70 24.96 -4.43
N CYS A 299 26.50 25.05 -5.76
CA CYS A 299 25.50 24.27 -6.49
C CYS A 299 26.02 22.93 -7.01
N CYS A 300 27.28 22.89 -7.47
CA CYS A 300 27.91 21.72 -8.08
C CYS A 300 29.01 21.17 -7.18
N SER A 301 29.01 19.86 -6.95
CA SER A 301 30.11 19.18 -6.27
C SER A 301 31.31 19.03 -7.23
N SER A 302 32.53 19.25 -6.74
CA SER A 302 33.72 18.91 -7.50
C SER A 302 33.81 17.39 -7.75
N PRO A 303 34.11 16.91 -8.95
CA PRO A 303 34.61 17.61 -10.12
C PRO A 303 33.55 18.09 -11.14
N GLN A 304 32.28 18.15 -10.79
CA GLN A 304 31.21 18.53 -11.73
C GLN A 304 31.37 19.99 -12.21
N THR A 305 31.25 20.17 -13.52
CA THR A 305 31.37 21.49 -14.14
C THR A 305 30.07 22.24 -14.26
N HIS A 306 28.93 21.53 -14.18
CA HIS A 306 27.58 22.08 -14.32
C HIS A 306 26.58 21.24 -13.54
N LYS A 307 25.44 21.85 -13.22
CA LYS A 307 24.29 21.15 -12.59
C LYS A 307 23.53 20.37 -13.63
N THR A 308 23.28 19.10 -13.33
CA THR A 308 22.35 18.26 -14.08
C THR A 308 21.18 17.86 -13.18
N ILE A 309 19.97 18.14 -13.62
CA ILE A 309 18.75 17.62 -13.00
C ILE A 309 18.35 16.34 -13.75
N THR A 310 18.17 15.28 -13.01
CA THR A 310 17.61 14.04 -13.53
C THR A 310 16.15 13.95 -13.09
N GLU A 311 15.25 13.82 -14.08
CA GLU A 311 13.84 13.57 -13.87
C GLU A 311 13.48 12.18 -14.37
N TYR A 312 12.72 11.44 -13.55
CA TYR A 312 12.23 10.10 -13.90
C TYR A 312 10.72 10.17 -14.11
N GLY A 313 10.24 9.52 -15.14
CA GLY A 313 8.80 9.38 -15.37
C GLY A 313 8.36 9.52 -16.82
N SER A 314 7.14 9.03 -17.05
CA SER A 314 6.45 9.12 -18.34
C SER A 314 5.80 10.50 -18.54
N GLU A 315 5.26 10.74 -19.76
CA GLU A 315 4.47 11.96 -20.04
C GLU A 315 3.22 12.02 -19.15
N MET A 316 2.62 10.87 -18.81
CA MET A 316 1.48 10.83 -17.90
C MET A 316 1.84 11.31 -16.49
N GLN A 317 3.02 10.94 -15.98
CA GLN A 317 3.51 11.42 -14.69
C GLN A 317 3.79 12.93 -14.72
N LYS A 318 4.34 13.42 -15.82
CA LYS A 318 4.56 14.85 -16.04
C LYS A 318 3.22 15.63 -16.07
N ALA A 319 2.23 15.14 -16.79
CA ALA A 319 0.89 15.71 -16.81
C ALA A 319 0.23 15.70 -15.42
N MET A 320 0.37 14.62 -14.65
CA MET A 320 -0.11 14.55 -13.27
C MET A 320 0.60 15.56 -12.36
N ASN A 321 1.91 15.74 -12.50
CA ASN A 321 2.66 16.75 -11.75
C ASN A 321 2.13 18.15 -12.02
N GLN A 322 1.91 18.51 -13.30
CA GLN A 322 1.36 19.79 -13.70
C GLN A 322 -0.06 20.02 -13.17
N LYS A 323 -0.90 18.97 -13.24
CA LYS A 323 -2.25 19.01 -12.69
C LYS A 323 -2.22 19.32 -11.20
N MET A 324 -1.38 18.61 -10.44
CA MET A 324 -1.25 18.76 -8.98
C MET A 324 -0.62 20.10 -8.54
N GLU A 325 -0.17 20.96 -9.45
CA GLU A 325 0.25 22.34 -9.13
C GLU A 325 -0.93 23.30 -9.02
N LYS A 326 -2.06 22.99 -9.64
CA LYS A 326 -3.26 23.84 -9.60
C LYS A 326 -3.92 23.75 -8.23
N GLN A 327 -4.36 24.90 -7.70
CA GLN A 327 -4.90 25.00 -6.35
C GLN A 327 -6.15 24.13 -6.15
N GLU A 328 -7.04 24.07 -7.13
CA GLU A 328 -8.24 23.24 -7.08
C GLU A 328 -7.96 21.75 -6.77
N TYR A 329 -6.89 21.19 -7.38
CA TYR A 329 -6.51 19.79 -7.15
C TYR A 329 -5.70 19.60 -5.85
N LYS A 330 -4.96 20.63 -5.43
CA LYS A 330 -4.32 20.65 -4.11
C LYS A 330 -5.37 20.65 -2.99
N ASP A 331 -6.41 21.46 -3.12
CA ASP A 331 -7.50 21.54 -2.15
C ASP A 331 -8.28 20.23 -2.10
N GLU A 332 -8.59 19.64 -3.27
CA GLU A 332 -9.24 18.34 -3.33
C GLU A 332 -8.37 17.23 -2.72
N TYR A 333 -7.07 17.20 -3.02
CA TYR A 333 -6.13 16.25 -2.43
C TYR A 333 -5.94 16.46 -0.93
N ALA A 334 -6.00 17.69 -0.43
CA ALA A 334 -5.84 17.99 1.00
C ALA A 334 -6.90 17.30 1.85
N LYS A 335 -8.08 17.08 1.30
CA LYS A 335 -9.16 16.31 1.92
C LYS A 335 -8.74 14.89 2.29
N ARG A 336 -7.73 14.30 1.61
CA ARG A 336 -7.19 12.97 1.90
C ARG A 336 -6.71 12.82 3.36
N SER A 337 -6.23 13.89 4.00
CA SER A 337 -5.77 13.82 5.39
C SER A 337 -6.85 13.35 6.37
N SER A 338 -8.11 13.55 6.05
CA SER A 338 -9.24 13.13 6.88
C SER A 338 -9.47 11.60 6.85
N VAL A 339 -8.92 10.87 5.86
CA VAL A 339 -9.02 9.41 5.76
C VAL A 339 -7.88 8.68 6.47
N GLU A 340 -6.91 9.38 7.05
CA GLU A 340 -5.89 8.77 7.90
C GLU A 340 -6.48 8.21 9.21
N GLY A 341 -7.62 8.78 9.66
CA GLY A 341 -8.37 8.35 10.85
C GLY A 341 -8.77 6.87 10.82
N PRO A 342 -9.44 6.36 9.77
CA PRO A 342 -9.78 4.94 9.64
C PRO A 342 -8.58 4.01 9.82
N PHE A 343 -7.44 4.34 9.22
CA PHE A 343 -6.22 3.54 9.37
C PHE A 343 -5.63 3.59 10.80
N GLY A 344 -5.76 4.71 11.49
CA GLY A 344 -5.40 4.85 12.91
C GLY A 344 -6.26 3.95 13.78
N ILE A 345 -7.58 4.00 13.59
CA ILE A 345 -8.56 3.18 14.32
C ILE A 345 -8.31 1.69 14.06
N PHE A 346 -8.05 1.30 12.80
CA PHE A 346 -7.68 -0.06 12.45
C PHE A 346 -6.46 -0.55 13.24
N LYS A 347 -5.43 0.28 13.38
CA LYS A 347 -4.21 -0.08 14.10
C LYS A 347 -4.42 -0.14 15.61
N GLU A 348 -5.12 0.84 16.18
CA GLU A 348 -5.23 1.01 17.62
C GLU A 348 -6.36 0.18 18.24
N GLN A 349 -7.56 0.16 17.62
CA GLN A 349 -8.72 -0.51 18.18
C GLN A 349 -8.82 -1.98 17.79
N PHE A 350 -8.46 -2.33 16.53
CA PHE A 350 -8.53 -3.70 16.05
C PHE A 350 -7.19 -4.46 16.16
N GLN A 351 -6.15 -3.83 16.74
CA GLN A 351 -4.82 -4.42 16.97
C GLN A 351 -4.22 -5.11 15.74
N ILE A 352 -4.39 -4.49 14.56
CA ILE A 352 -3.97 -5.06 13.28
C ILE A 352 -2.43 -5.17 13.14
N GLU A 353 -1.65 -4.75 14.12
CA GLU A 353 -0.19 -4.77 14.04
C GLU A 353 0.39 -6.18 13.83
N LYS A 354 -0.29 -7.22 14.33
CA LYS A 354 0.17 -8.60 14.22
C LYS A 354 -0.97 -9.52 13.78
N GLU A 355 -0.70 -10.36 12.78
CA GLU A 355 -1.65 -11.38 12.36
C GLU A 355 -1.72 -12.53 13.35
N VAL A 356 -2.88 -13.17 13.44
CA VAL A 356 -3.16 -14.34 14.28
C VAL A 356 -3.62 -15.56 13.46
N VAL A 357 -3.75 -15.38 12.14
CA VAL A 357 -4.06 -16.45 11.20
C VAL A 357 -2.93 -16.63 10.20
N ILE A 358 -2.88 -17.76 9.52
CA ILE A 358 -1.84 -18.13 8.57
C ILE A 358 -2.45 -18.14 7.16
N GLY A 359 -1.71 -17.60 6.21
CA GLY A 359 -2.08 -17.56 4.80
C GLY A 359 -2.81 -16.28 4.39
N MET A 360 -2.62 -15.91 3.13
CA MET A 360 -3.10 -14.64 2.57
C MET A 360 -4.63 -14.56 2.56
N VAL A 361 -5.31 -15.63 2.15
CA VAL A 361 -6.78 -15.68 2.09
C VAL A 361 -7.40 -15.47 3.47
N LYS A 362 -6.94 -16.21 4.48
CA LYS A 362 -7.45 -16.07 5.86
C LYS A 362 -7.12 -14.71 6.46
N THR A 363 -5.98 -14.14 6.12
CA THR A 363 -5.60 -12.78 6.52
C THR A 363 -6.58 -11.76 5.89
N GLU A 364 -6.91 -11.91 4.63
CA GLU A 364 -7.86 -11.03 3.95
C GLU A 364 -9.28 -11.17 4.52
N GLU A 365 -9.78 -12.38 4.74
CA GLU A 365 -11.06 -12.63 5.41
C GLU A 365 -11.12 -11.96 6.79
N ARG A 366 -10.02 -12.08 7.57
CA ARG A 366 -9.92 -11.44 8.87
C ARG A 366 -10.02 -9.93 8.79
N ILE A 367 -9.31 -9.31 7.85
CA ILE A 367 -9.29 -7.85 7.71
C ILE A 367 -10.61 -7.34 7.14
N ASN A 368 -11.28 -8.10 6.26
CA ASN A 368 -12.63 -7.78 5.81
C ASN A 368 -13.64 -7.80 6.96
N LEU A 369 -13.52 -8.73 7.91
CA LEU A 369 -14.35 -8.72 9.12
C LEU A 369 -14.10 -7.46 9.98
N ASP A 370 -12.84 -7.09 10.16
CA ASP A 370 -12.47 -5.88 10.89
C ASP A 370 -13.00 -4.62 10.18
N ALA A 371 -12.94 -4.57 8.84
CA ALA A 371 -13.49 -3.51 8.01
C ALA A 371 -15.02 -3.44 8.10
N LEU A 372 -15.70 -4.58 8.08
CA LEU A 372 -17.14 -4.68 8.29
C LEU A 372 -17.55 -4.13 9.65
N ALA A 373 -16.87 -4.54 10.72
CA ALA A 373 -17.15 -4.04 12.08
C ALA A 373 -16.95 -2.52 12.17
N TYR A 374 -15.89 -2.01 11.56
CA TYR A 374 -15.64 -0.57 11.47
C TYR A 374 -16.77 0.15 10.72
N ASN A 375 -17.18 -0.34 9.55
CA ASN A 375 -18.23 0.27 8.75
C ASN A 375 -19.58 0.29 9.50
N LEU A 376 -19.92 -0.77 10.21
CA LEU A 376 -21.15 -0.81 11.01
C LEU A 376 -21.14 0.25 12.11
N ILE A 377 -20.03 0.40 12.83
CA ILE A 377 -19.87 1.44 13.86
C ILE A 377 -19.95 2.82 13.21
N ARG A 378 -19.31 3.03 12.07
CA ARG A 378 -19.30 4.33 11.39
C ARG A 378 -20.67 4.71 10.87
N LEU A 379 -21.44 3.77 10.29
CA LEU A 379 -22.81 4.01 9.86
C LEU A 379 -23.72 4.40 11.03
N TYR A 380 -23.58 3.71 12.17
CA TYR A 380 -24.31 4.07 13.36
C TYR A 380 -23.99 5.52 13.82
N ASN A 381 -22.71 5.88 13.85
CA ASN A 381 -22.30 7.22 14.26
C ASN A 381 -22.81 8.29 13.28
N ILE A 382 -22.79 8.04 11.96
CA ILE A 382 -23.34 8.97 10.97
C ILE A 382 -24.83 9.22 11.23
N LYS A 383 -25.59 8.17 11.51
CA LYS A 383 -27.02 8.32 11.85
C LYS A 383 -27.21 9.18 13.07
N GLN A 384 -26.46 8.94 14.14
CA GLN A 384 -26.53 9.73 15.37
C GLN A 384 -26.13 11.20 15.14
N GLU A 385 -25.09 11.45 14.32
CA GLU A 385 -24.66 12.78 13.94
C GLU A 385 -25.78 13.55 13.20
N ILE A 386 -26.54 12.88 12.33
CA ILE A 386 -27.67 13.46 11.59
C ILE A 386 -28.85 13.72 12.51
N GLU A 387 -29.25 12.75 13.35
CA GLU A 387 -30.36 12.86 14.28
C GLU A 387 -30.16 14.02 15.26
N ASN A 388 -28.98 14.12 15.88
CA ASN A 388 -28.63 15.22 16.78
C ASN A 388 -28.67 16.58 16.08
N THR A 389 -28.19 16.68 14.84
CA THR A 389 -28.20 17.93 14.07
C THR A 389 -29.63 18.37 13.72
N THR A 390 -30.53 17.42 13.49
CA THR A 390 -31.92 17.68 13.19
C THR A 390 -32.66 18.20 14.45
N GLU A 391 -32.45 17.58 15.61
CA GLU A 391 -32.99 18.04 16.88
C GLU A 391 -32.53 19.46 17.24
N ASP A 392 -31.23 19.76 17.10
CA ASP A 392 -30.66 21.10 17.32
C ASP A 392 -31.27 22.15 16.42
N LEU A 393 -31.61 21.83 15.16
CA LEU A 393 -32.25 22.73 14.22
C LEU A 393 -33.75 22.95 14.55
N GLU A 394 -34.47 21.94 14.99
CA GLU A 394 -35.86 22.05 15.43
C GLU A 394 -35.94 22.91 16.68
N ASP A 395 -35.09 22.72 17.66
CA ASP A 395 -35.03 23.55 18.89
C ASP A 395 -34.68 25.03 18.58
N PHE A 396 -33.80 25.25 17.56
CA PHE A 396 -33.48 26.61 17.12
C PHE A 396 -34.64 27.31 16.39
N CYS A 397 -35.48 26.56 15.66
CA CYS A 397 -36.63 27.10 14.94
C CYS A 397 -37.84 27.36 15.88
N GLU A 398 -37.90 26.71 17.05
CA GLU A 398 -38.98 26.90 18.07
C GLU A 398 -38.64 28.00 19.08
N SER A 399 -37.38 28.48 19.12
CA SER A 399 -36.93 29.57 20.02
C SER A 399 -36.94 30.94 19.32
#